data_18257c76db87fac36f5375572ce6f10a
#
_entry.id   18257c76db87fac36f5375572ce6f10a
#
_cell.length_a   1.000
_cell.length_b   1.000
_cell.length_c   1.000
_cell.angle_alpha   90.00
_cell.angle_beta   90.00
_cell.angle_gamma   90.00
#
_symmetry.space_group_name_H-M   'P 1'
#
loop_
_entity.id
_entity.type
_entity.pdbx_description
1 polymer ?
#
loop_
_entity_poly.entity_id
_entity_poly.type
_entity_poly.pdbx_seq_one_letter_code
_entity_poly.pdbx_strand_id
1 'polypeptide(L)'
;KNIWSAGDCASLLFGGKRIRLESVQNAIDQAECVADNIVGNKREYSPHPWFWSDQYDTKLQIAGLNTGYNKIATRIGENSSVSYWYYRADKLLAVDAMNDPRCYMIGKRLIEMGKSPECELIEDINFDLKSLLET
;
A
#
# COMPACT_ATOMS: atom_id res chain seq x y z
N LYS A 1 -8.65 -0.67 -30.65
CA LYS A 1 -8.84 -1.98 -30.00
C LYS A 1 -9.93 -1.79 -28.95
N ASN A 2 -10.97 -2.63 -28.99
CA ASN A 2 -12.18 -2.45 -28.17
C ASN A 2 -12.34 -3.61 -27.15
N ILE A 3 -11.21 -4.08 -26.58
CA ILE A 3 -11.20 -5.14 -25.56
C ILE A 3 -10.56 -4.58 -24.30
N TRP A 4 -11.25 -4.74 -23.20
CA TRP A 4 -10.87 -4.25 -21.89
C TRP A 4 -10.86 -5.40 -20.88
N SER A 5 -10.05 -5.28 -19.83
CA SER A 5 -9.98 -6.21 -18.71
C SER A 5 -9.83 -5.43 -17.41
N ALA A 6 -10.55 -5.84 -16.38
CA ALA A 6 -10.50 -5.21 -15.06
C ALA A 6 -10.65 -6.27 -13.96
N GLY A 7 -10.16 -5.98 -12.77
CA GLY A 7 -10.23 -6.85 -11.60
C GLY A 7 -9.13 -7.90 -11.56
N ASP A 8 -9.34 -8.97 -10.80
CA ASP A 8 -8.33 -9.98 -10.45
C ASP A 8 -7.72 -10.71 -11.66
N CYS A 9 -8.44 -10.76 -12.78
CA CYS A 9 -7.94 -11.35 -14.03
C CYS A 9 -7.03 -10.42 -14.83
N ALA A 10 -7.01 -9.12 -14.51
CA ALA A 10 -6.26 -8.13 -15.28
C ALA A 10 -4.79 -8.11 -14.87
N SER A 11 -3.90 -8.10 -15.87
CA SER A 11 -2.46 -7.90 -15.66
C SER A 11 -2.05 -6.52 -16.15
N LEU A 12 -1.42 -5.75 -15.28
CA LEU A 12 -0.98 -4.39 -15.57
C LEU A 12 0.53 -4.23 -15.46
N LEU A 13 1.06 -3.18 -16.07
CA LEU A 13 2.46 -2.79 -15.91
C LEU A 13 2.58 -1.86 -14.69
N PHE A 14 3.38 -2.25 -13.71
CA PHE A 14 3.63 -1.48 -12.51
C PHE A 14 5.12 -1.53 -12.16
N GLY A 15 5.76 -0.36 -12.05
CA GLY A 15 7.20 -0.29 -11.78
C GLY A 15 8.08 -1.06 -12.79
N GLY A 16 7.68 -1.12 -14.06
CA GLY A 16 8.38 -1.82 -15.12
C GLY A 16 8.16 -3.35 -15.15
N LYS A 17 7.32 -3.89 -14.27
CA LYS A 17 7.00 -5.32 -14.21
C LYS A 17 5.51 -5.56 -14.41
N ARG A 18 5.15 -6.71 -14.97
CA ARG A 18 3.75 -7.14 -15.02
C ARG A 18 3.34 -7.76 -13.70
N ILE A 19 2.26 -7.24 -13.13
CA ILE A 19 1.65 -7.72 -11.89
C ILE A 19 0.15 -7.91 -12.06
N ARG A 20 -0.47 -8.62 -11.12
CA ARG A 20 -1.91 -8.61 -10.85
C ARG A 20 -2.11 -8.09 -9.43
N LEU A 21 -3.16 -7.30 -9.24
CA LEU A 21 -3.60 -6.83 -7.94
C LEU A 21 -4.96 -7.45 -7.67
N GLU A 22 -4.98 -8.41 -6.78
CA GLU A 22 -6.17 -9.19 -6.44
C GLU A 22 -6.80 -8.62 -5.17
N SER A 23 -7.48 -7.48 -5.31
CA SER A 23 -8.16 -6.81 -4.20
C SER A 23 -9.45 -6.14 -4.66
N VAL A 24 -10.41 -6.04 -3.75
CA VAL A 24 -11.71 -5.41 -4.01
C VAL A 24 -11.54 -3.98 -4.53
N GLN A 25 -10.71 -3.19 -3.88
CA GLN A 25 -10.51 -1.80 -4.29
C GLN A 25 -9.88 -1.70 -5.68
N ASN A 26 -8.87 -2.50 -5.97
CA ASN A 26 -8.27 -2.52 -7.30
C ASN A 26 -9.27 -2.91 -8.39
N ALA A 27 -10.16 -3.87 -8.11
CA ALA A 27 -11.19 -4.27 -9.06
C ALA A 27 -12.16 -3.12 -9.38
N ILE A 28 -12.57 -2.36 -8.35
CA ILE A 28 -13.42 -1.17 -8.50
C ILE A 28 -12.69 -0.09 -9.31
N ASP A 29 -11.49 0.29 -8.89
CA ASP A 29 -10.70 1.38 -9.51
C ASP A 29 -10.38 1.07 -10.99
N GLN A 30 -10.09 -0.20 -11.31
CA GLN A 30 -9.88 -0.64 -12.69
C GLN A 30 -11.17 -0.57 -13.51
N ALA A 31 -12.31 -1.00 -12.95
CA ALA A 31 -13.59 -0.95 -13.64
C ALA A 31 -14.00 0.49 -13.94
N GLU A 32 -13.81 1.41 -13.01
CA GLU A 32 -14.05 2.85 -13.23
C GLU A 32 -13.13 3.42 -14.30
N CYS A 33 -11.83 3.08 -14.26
CA CYS A 33 -10.89 3.50 -15.28
C CYS A 33 -11.26 2.96 -16.67
N VAL A 34 -11.72 1.72 -16.77
CA VAL A 34 -12.22 1.14 -18.02
C VAL A 34 -13.47 1.87 -18.51
N ALA A 35 -14.43 2.15 -17.62
CA ALA A 35 -15.64 2.88 -17.96
C ALA A 35 -15.31 4.27 -18.51
N ASP A 36 -14.42 5.01 -17.85
CA ASP A 36 -13.92 6.30 -18.33
C ASP A 36 -13.35 6.22 -19.76
N ASN A 37 -12.53 5.20 -20.02
CA ASN A 37 -11.94 5.01 -21.34
C ASN A 37 -12.96 4.62 -22.41
N ILE A 38 -13.98 3.86 -22.08
CA ILE A 38 -15.07 3.49 -23.00
C ILE A 38 -15.86 4.72 -23.45
N VAL A 39 -16.08 5.69 -22.55
CA VAL A 39 -16.77 6.95 -22.88
C VAL A 39 -15.84 8.02 -23.46
N GLY A 40 -14.55 7.71 -23.68
CA GLY A 40 -13.60 8.56 -24.39
C GLY A 40 -12.68 9.43 -23.52
N ASN A 41 -12.70 9.26 -22.20
CA ASN A 41 -11.88 10.07 -21.26
C ASN A 41 -10.45 9.56 -21.17
N LYS A 42 -9.77 9.01 -22.01
CA LYS A 42 -8.34 8.61 -22.06
C LYS A 42 -7.61 8.66 -20.71
N ARG A 43 -8.05 7.86 -19.74
CA ARG A 43 -7.48 7.78 -18.40
C ARG A 43 -6.45 6.65 -18.35
N GLU A 44 -5.24 6.93 -17.89
CA GLU A 44 -4.24 5.91 -17.55
C GLU A 44 -4.51 5.36 -16.15
N TYR A 45 -4.38 4.04 -15.98
CA TYR A 45 -4.52 3.41 -14.69
C TYR A 45 -3.19 3.43 -13.92
N SER A 46 -3.15 4.16 -12.81
CA SER A 46 -2.00 4.25 -11.91
C SER A 46 -2.42 3.89 -10.48
N PRO A 47 -2.29 2.62 -10.07
CA PRO A 47 -2.75 2.17 -8.77
C PRO A 47 -1.85 2.60 -7.62
N HIS A 48 -2.47 2.83 -6.47
CA HIS A 48 -1.83 2.83 -5.16
C HIS A 48 -2.25 1.57 -4.41
N PRO A 49 -1.49 0.46 -4.52
CA PRO A 49 -1.91 -0.83 -3.99
C PRO A 49 -2.19 -0.77 -2.48
N TRP A 50 -3.34 -1.27 -2.08
CA TRP A 50 -3.68 -1.51 -0.69
C TRP A 50 -4.65 -2.67 -0.58
N PHE A 51 -4.64 -3.32 0.59
CA PHE A 51 -5.43 -4.51 0.86
C PHE A 51 -5.80 -4.58 2.33
N TRP A 52 -6.85 -5.33 2.66
CA TRP A 52 -7.19 -5.65 4.05
C TRP A 52 -7.64 -7.10 4.16
N SER A 53 -7.52 -7.65 5.38
CA SER A 53 -8.06 -8.93 5.77
C SER A 53 -8.48 -8.88 7.23
N ASP A 54 -9.68 -9.34 7.52
CA ASP A 54 -10.16 -9.49 8.88
C ASP A 54 -10.20 -10.97 9.24
N GLN A 55 -9.50 -11.33 10.31
CA GLN A 55 -9.44 -12.69 10.83
C GLN A 55 -9.80 -12.66 12.33
N TYR A 56 -11.03 -13.01 12.65
CA TYR A 56 -11.59 -12.90 13.99
C TYR A 56 -11.51 -11.45 14.51
N ASP A 57 -10.69 -11.23 15.56
CA ASP A 57 -10.43 -9.92 16.17
C ASP A 57 -9.18 -9.21 15.61
N THR A 58 -8.48 -9.84 14.67
CA THR A 58 -7.30 -9.27 14.04
C THR A 58 -7.66 -8.61 12.70
N LYS A 59 -7.38 -7.33 12.60
CA LYS A 59 -7.51 -6.54 11.36
C LYS A 59 -6.14 -6.32 10.76
N LEU A 60 -5.91 -6.90 9.60
CA LEU A 60 -4.71 -6.64 8.80
C LEU A 60 -5.03 -5.60 7.73
N GLN A 61 -4.20 -4.58 7.66
CA GLN A 61 -4.25 -3.55 6.60
C GLN A 61 -2.86 -3.44 5.97
N ILE A 62 -2.82 -3.47 4.64
CA ILE A 62 -1.58 -3.46 3.86
C ILE A 62 -1.59 -2.25 2.93
N ALA A 63 -0.50 -1.51 2.86
CA ALA A 63 -0.25 -0.47 1.88
C ALA A 63 1.04 -0.77 1.12
N GLY A 64 1.04 -0.56 -0.21
CA GLY A 64 2.19 -0.83 -1.06
C GLY A 64 2.37 -2.29 -1.42
N LEU A 65 3.53 -2.62 -1.97
CA LEU A 65 3.94 -3.99 -2.35
C LEU A 65 5.34 -4.27 -1.80
N ASN A 66 5.47 -5.27 -0.96
CA ASN A 66 6.73 -5.61 -0.29
C ASN A 66 7.72 -6.41 -1.16
N THR A 67 7.37 -6.71 -2.43
CA THR A 67 8.22 -7.54 -3.30
C THR A 67 9.62 -6.97 -3.45
N GLY A 68 10.61 -7.76 -3.04
CA GLY A 68 12.03 -7.42 -3.19
C GLY A 68 12.59 -6.57 -2.03
N TYR A 69 11.89 -6.53 -0.90
CA TYR A 69 12.44 -5.94 0.32
C TYR A 69 13.69 -6.69 0.80
N ASN A 70 14.54 -6.00 1.54
CA ASN A 70 15.74 -6.54 2.16
C ASN A 70 15.95 -6.06 3.61
N LYS A 71 15.09 -5.17 4.10
CA LYS A 71 15.09 -4.71 5.49
C LYS A 71 13.65 -4.54 5.97
N ILE A 72 13.39 -4.83 7.23
CA ILE A 72 12.09 -4.64 7.90
C ILE A 72 12.34 -3.84 9.17
N ALA A 73 11.59 -2.76 9.36
CA ALA A 73 11.44 -2.12 10.65
C ALA A 73 10.13 -2.60 11.29
N THR A 74 10.16 -2.90 12.58
CA THR A 74 9.00 -3.42 13.32
C THR A 74 8.63 -2.44 14.42
N ARG A 75 7.36 -2.04 14.44
CA ARG A 75 6.81 -1.23 15.52
C ARG A 75 5.75 -2.03 16.27
N ILE A 76 5.99 -2.27 17.56
CA ILE A 76 5.07 -2.98 18.45
C ILE A 76 4.38 -1.93 19.31
N GLY A 77 3.07 -1.83 19.16
CA GLY A 77 2.24 -0.94 19.95
C GLY A 77 1.53 -1.65 21.11
N GLU A 78 0.54 -1.00 21.69
CA GLU A 78 -0.30 -1.55 22.75
C GLU A 78 -1.42 -2.43 22.16
N ASN A 79 -2.08 -3.24 23.04
CA ASN A 79 -3.27 -4.02 22.68
C ASN A 79 -3.09 -4.93 21.46
N SER A 80 -1.96 -5.64 21.39
CA SER A 80 -1.64 -6.54 20.27
C SER A 80 -1.55 -5.84 18.90
N SER A 81 -1.33 -4.53 18.87
CA SER A 81 -1.04 -3.83 17.63
C SER A 81 0.42 -4.03 17.23
N VAL A 82 0.64 -4.25 15.95
CA VAL A 82 1.99 -4.35 15.39
C VAL A 82 1.97 -3.88 13.94
N SER A 83 3.06 -3.23 13.50
CA SER A 83 3.25 -2.91 12.10
C SER A 83 4.65 -3.27 11.62
N TYR A 84 4.71 -3.79 10.39
CA TYR A 84 5.92 -4.16 9.68
C TYR A 84 6.10 -3.24 8.49
N TRP A 85 7.25 -2.58 8.44
CA TRP A 85 7.59 -1.59 7.42
C TRP A 85 8.71 -2.16 6.57
N TYR A 86 8.42 -2.39 5.29
CA TYR A 86 9.30 -3.09 4.36
C TYR A 86 10.10 -2.12 3.52
N TYR A 87 11.42 -2.27 3.56
CA TYR A 87 12.35 -1.41 2.83
C TYR A 87 13.16 -2.21 1.81
N ARG A 88 13.53 -1.53 0.75
CA ARG A 88 14.60 -1.97 -0.15
C ARG A 88 15.67 -0.89 -0.17
N ALA A 89 16.86 -1.20 0.37
CA ALA A 89 17.81 -0.19 0.79
C ALA A 89 17.11 0.84 1.71
N ASP A 90 17.13 2.11 1.36
CA ASP A 90 16.51 3.18 2.16
C ASP A 90 15.09 3.57 1.65
N LYS A 91 14.53 2.82 0.70
CA LYS A 91 13.21 3.11 0.14
C LYS A 91 12.12 2.28 0.82
N LEU A 92 11.14 2.95 1.40
CA LEU A 92 9.91 2.33 1.91
C LEU A 92 9.08 1.79 0.74
N LEU A 93 8.74 0.50 0.78
CA LEU A 93 7.96 -0.20 -0.25
C LEU A 93 6.53 -0.48 0.18
N ALA A 94 6.35 -0.93 1.44
CA ALA A 94 5.06 -1.37 1.95
C ALA A 94 5.01 -1.28 3.47
N VAL A 95 3.79 -1.31 3.99
CA VAL A 95 3.50 -1.43 5.42
C VAL A 95 2.37 -2.44 5.60
N ASP A 96 2.60 -3.43 6.48
CA ASP A 96 1.57 -4.33 6.99
C ASP A 96 1.27 -3.93 8.43
N ALA A 97 0.03 -3.60 8.73
CA ALA A 97 -0.40 -3.18 10.05
C ALA A 97 -1.51 -4.09 10.59
N MET A 98 -1.25 -4.75 11.71
CA MET A 98 -2.23 -5.55 12.43
C MET A 98 -2.75 -4.78 13.63
N ASN A 99 -4.06 -4.57 13.69
CA ASN A 99 -4.73 -3.79 14.73
C ASN A 99 -4.11 -2.38 14.96
N ASP A 100 -3.48 -1.82 13.93
CA ASP A 100 -2.80 -0.52 13.97
C ASP A 100 -3.20 0.38 12.78
N PRO A 101 -4.44 0.88 12.77
CA PRO A 101 -4.92 1.72 11.67
C PRO A 101 -4.14 3.03 11.53
N ARG A 102 -3.50 3.51 12.63
CA ARG A 102 -2.68 4.72 12.60
C ARG A 102 -1.41 4.50 11.78
N CYS A 103 -0.67 3.43 12.06
CA CYS A 103 0.53 3.09 11.29
C CYS A 103 0.20 2.80 9.83
N TYR A 104 -0.92 2.10 9.56
CA TYR A 104 -1.41 1.90 8.20
C TYR A 104 -1.62 3.23 7.46
N MET A 105 -2.38 4.16 8.04
CA MET A 105 -2.69 5.44 7.38
C MET A 105 -1.45 6.29 7.14
N ILE A 106 -0.53 6.34 8.12
CA ILE A 106 0.73 7.08 7.98
C ILE A 106 1.60 6.44 6.90
N GLY A 107 1.78 5.12 6.96
CA GLY A 107 2.58 4.38 5.98
C GLY A 107 2.05 4.53 4.56
N LYS A 108 0.73 4.40 4.37
CA LYS A 108 0.08 4.64 3.08
C LYS A 108 0.41 6.04 2.53
N ARG A 109 0.27 7.08 3.35
CA ARG A 109 0.55 8.46 2.94
C ARG A 109 2.02 8.67 2.61
N LEU A 110 2.93 8.12 3.39
CA LEU A 110 4.37 8.22 3.13
C LEU A 110 4.74 7.55 1.79
N ILE A 111 4.18 6.37 1.50
CA ILE A 111 4.38 5.67 0.22
C ILE A 111 3.83 6.52 -0.94
N GLU A 112 2.63 7.07 -0.82
CA GLU A 112 2.02 7.94 -1.84
C GLU A 112 2.85 9.21 -2.09
N MET A 113 3.45 9.78 -1.04
CA MET A 113 4.34 10.94 -1.12
C MET A 113 5.77 10.59 -1.58
N GLY A 114 6.10 9.31 -1.71
CA GLY A 114 7.46 8.86 -2.02
C GLY A 114 8.46 9.10 -0.90
N LYS A 115 8.00 9.32 0.33
CA LYS A 115 8.83 9.52 1.52
C LYS A 115 9.21 8.21 2.16
N SER A 116 10.43 8.12 2.65
CA SER A 116 10.99 6.92 3.27
C SER A 116 11.72 7.31 4.55
N PRO A 117 11.03 7.28 5.70
CA PRO A 117 11.66 7.59 6.99
C PRO A 117 12.70 6.53 7.35
N GLU A 118 13.65 6.89 8.20
CA GLU A 118 14.63 5.96 8.74
C GLU A 118 13.97 4.89 9.61
N CYS A 119 14.48 3.66 9.56
CA CYS A 119 13.90 2.54 10.29
C CYS A 119 13.88 2.76 11.80
N GLU A 120 14.91 3.41 12.32
CA GLU A 120 15.09 3.73 13.73
C GLU A 120 13.96 4.62 14.27
N LEU A 121 13.45 5.56 13.44
CA LEU A 121 12.28 6.38 13.79
C LEU A 121 10.98 5.56 13.83
N ILE A 122 10.88 4.57 12.96
CA ILE A 122 9.71 3.67 12.96
C ILE A 122 9.72 2.78 14.20
N GLU A 123 10.87 2.25 14.57
CA GLU A 123 11.04 1.33 15.70
C GLU A 123 10.91 2.01 17.06
N ASP A 124 11.21 3.32 17.14
CA ASP A 124 11.03 4.10 18.39
C ASP A 124 9.54 4.36 18.66
N ILE A 125 8.98 3.62 19.62
CA ILE A 125 7.57 3.73 20.00
C ILE A 125 7.19 5.13 20.55
N ASN A 126 8.15 5.89 21.04
CA ASN A 126 7.92 7.23 21.57
C ASN A 126 7.93 8.30 20.47
N PHE A 127 8.44 7.98 19.29
CA PHE A 127 8.45 8.90 18.16
C PHE A 127 7.05 9.08 17.58
N ASP A 128 6.60 10.33 17.41
CA ASP A 128 5.33 10.63 16.76
C ASP A 128 5.44 10.54 15.24
N LEU A 129 5.02 9.41 14.69
CA LEU A 129 5.03 9.15 13.25
C LEU A 129 4.23 10.19 12.44
N LYS A 130 3.25 10.88 13.05
CA LYS A 130 2.45 11.89 12.34
C LYS A 130 3.29 13.06 11.89
N SER A 131 4.34 13.41 12.64
CA SER A 131 5.26 14.50 12.29
C SER A 131 5.95 14.28 10.93
N LEU A 132 6.09 13.03 10.48
CA LEU A 132 6.66 12.70 9.17
C LEU A 132 5.80 13.16 7.98
N LEU A 133 4.53 13.45 8.21
CA LEU A 133 3.60 13.92 7.18
C LEU A 133 3.61 15.45 7.03
N GLU A 134 4.14 16.17 8.00
CA GLU A 134 4.08 17.64 8.09
C GLU A 134 5.26 18.33 7.36
N THR A 135 6.24 17.57 6.91
CA THR A 135 7.41 18.04 6.17
C THR A 135 7.26 17.66 4.70
#